data_e12ac944eaf44b35569b4959c8656cf5
#
_entry.id   e12ac944eaf44b35569b4959c8656cf5
#
_cell.length_a   1.000
_cell.length_b   1.000
_cell.length_c   1.000
_cell.angle_alpha   90.00
_cell.angle_beta   90.00
_cell.angle_gamma   90.00
#
_symmetry.space_group_name_H-M   'P 1'
#
loop_
_entity.id
_entity.type
_entity.pdbx_description
1 polymer ?
#
loop_
_entity_poly.entity_id
_entity_poly.type
_entity_poly.pdbx_seq_one_letter_code
_entity_poly.pdbx_strand_id
1 'polypeptide(L)'
;MISFRFVSGVFLATGIALAMSMGSASAKIGKKDAKTVAKISKHFSSVPSMMGEFIQFGPNGEQTGGKFFLKRPGKIRFDYTKPSPILVKADGKTVGIHNRKLKTWDFFPLSKTPLRLLLADRIDVKDKSIKSVKREADLTTVVLANKTAFGNSKITLMFDPKSFELRQWTITDDQGKDTSVMIFNVKRNVSLSQKLFSLRQSQINQGQGNTGR
;
A
#
# COMPACT_ATOMS: atom_id res chain seq x y z
N MET A 1 54.36 -27.72 49.67
CA MET A 1 55.27 -26.57 49.87
C MET A 1 54.65 -25.32 49.25
N ILE A 2 54.53 -24.30 50.01
CA ILE A 2 54.10 -22.92 49.68
C ILE A 2 52.59 -22.72 49.40
N SER A 3 51.89 -22.36 50.49
CA SER A 3 50.54 -21.78 50.53
C SER A 3 50.53 -20.34 50.00
N PHE A 4 49.58 -20.01 49.17
CA PHE A 4 49.22 -18.60 48.94
C PHE A 4 47.73 -18.39 49.26
N ARG A 5 47.52 -17.63 50.32
CA ARG A 5 46.21 -17.17 50.79
C ARG A 5 45.77 -16.01 49.89
N PHE A 6 44.62 -16.14 49.23
CA PHE A 6 43.96 -14.99 48.57
C PHE A 6 42.88 -14.45 49.46
N VAL A 7 43.00 -13.19 49.74
CA VAL A 7 42.08 -12.36 50.55
C VAL A 7 40.87 -12.02 49.70
N SER A 8 39.68 -12.32 50.23
CA SER A 8 38.40 -11.94 49.63
C SER A 8 38.13 -10.44 49.81
N GLY A 9 38.13 -9.70 48.73
CA GLY A 9 37.58 -8.34 48.65
C GLY A 9 36.20 -8.35 48.06
N VAL A 10 35.17 -8.09 48.88
CA VAL A 10 33.78 -7.89 48.45
C VAL A 10 33.67 -6.48 47.91
N PHE A 11 33.51 -6.33 46.59
CA PHE A 11 33.08 -5.07 45.97
C PHE A 11 31.56 -5.14 45.71
N LEU A 12 30.83 -4.37 46.50
CA LEU A 12 29.40 -4.12 46.33
C LEU A 12 29.25 -3.08 45.23
N ALA A 13 28.99 -3.51 44.02
CA ALA A 13 28.67 -2.63 42.88
C ALA A 13 27.15 -2.45 42.79
N THR A 14 26.64 -1.33 43.30
CA THR A 14 25.26 -0.86 43.13
C THR A 14 25.07 -0.38 41.70
N GLY A 15 24.58 -1.28 40.80
CA GLY A 15 24.19 -0.96 39.44
C GLY A 15 22.81 -0.30 39.41
N ILE A 16 22.78 1.02 39.21
CA ILE A 16 21.54 1.75 38.88
C ILE A 16 21.17 1.38 37.46
N ALA A 17 20.18 0.48 37.29
CA ALA A 17 19.56 0.18 36.01
C ALA A 17 18.65 1.36 35.63
N LEU A 18 19.14 2.23 34.74
CA LEU A 18 18.35 3.29 34.11
C LEU A 18 17.50 2.64 33.03
N ALA A 19 16.26 2.29 33.37
CA ALA A 19 15.28 1.79 32.43
C ALA A 19 14.88 2.96 31.50
N MET A 20 15.52 3.05 30.33
CA MET A 20 15.04 3.90 29.22
C MET A 20 13.76 3.30 28.67
N SER A 21 12.61 3.80 29.13
CA SER A 21 11.32 3.56 28.50
C SER A 21 11.34 4.23 27.12
N MET A 22 11.63 3.45 26.06
CA MET A 22 11.40 3.87 24.69
C MET A 22 9.88 3.90 24.44
N GLY A 23 9.26 5.00 24.86
CA GLY A 23 7.91 5.31 24.49
C GLY A 23 7.84 5.47 22.98
N SER A 24 7.14 4.57 22.30
CA SER A 24 6.80 4.71 20.88
C SER A 24 5.91 5.93 20.73
N ALA A 25 6.51 7.11 20.57
CA ALA A 25 5.81 8.33 20.23
C ALA A 25 5.22 8.14 18.83
N SER A 26 3.90 7.94 18.77
CA SER A 26 3.14 8.07 17.52
C SER A 26 3.26 9.54 17.09
N ALA A 27 4.19 9.82 16.20
CA ALA A 27 4.50 11.17 15.76
C ALA A 27 3.25 11.75 15.07
N LYS A 28 2.62 12.74 15.70
CA LYS A 28 1.59 13.56 15.05
C LYS A 28 2.24 14.26 13.87
N ILE A 29 1.58 14.18 12.71
CA ILE A 29 2.01 14.88 11.50
C ILE A 29 2.12 16.37 11.80
N GLY A 30 3.27 16.97 11.45
CA GLY A 30 3.51 18.40 11.66
C GLY A 30 2.51 19.27 10.86
N LYS A 31 2.26 20.51 11.32
CA LYS A 31 1.32 21.44 10.65
C LYS A 31 1.62 21.64 9.16
N LYS A 32 2.90 21.68 8.77
CA LYS A 32 3.34 21.85 7.38
C LYS A 32 2.99 20.61 6.53
N ASP A 33 3.14 19.42 7.09
CA ASP A 33 2.80 18.17 6.41
C ASP A 33 1.30 17.99 6.29
N ALA A 34 0.53 18.36 7.32
CA ALA A 34 -0.92 18.38 7.29
C ALA A 34 -1.46 19.29 6.16
N LYS A 35 -0.86 20.49 5.94
CA LYS A 35 -1.22 21.37 4.81
C LYS A 35 -0.91 20.71 3.46
N THR A 36 0.22 20.02 3.35
CA THR A 36 0.59 19.30 2.12
C THR A 36 -0.37 18.16 1.84
N VAL A 37 -0.68 17.32 2.84
CA VAL A 37 -1.66 16.24 2.70
C VAL A 37 -3.05 16.79 2.34
N ALA A 38 -3.46 17.93 2.90
CA ALA A 38 -4.73 18.55 2.55
C ALA A 38 -4.81 18.96 1.06
N LYS A 39 -3.71 19.51 0.50
CA LYS A 39 -3.62 19.85 -0.93
C LYS A 39 -3.69 18.58 -1.80
N ILE A 40 -2.90 17.55 -1.44
CA ILE A 40 -2.92 16.25 -2.11
C ILE A 40 -4.32 15.65 -2.04
N SER A 41 -4.96 15.65 -0.87
CA SER A 41 -6.31 15.13 -0.68
C SER A 41 -7.34 15.84 -1.54
N LYS A 42 -7.25 17.18 -1.62
CA LYS A 42 -8.14 17.98 -2.49
C LYS A 42 -7.96 17.58 -3.96
N HIS A 43 -6.72 17.49 -4.45
CA HIS A 43 -6.45 17.06 -5.81
C HIS A 43 -6.92 15.61 -6.05
N PHE A 44 -6.59 14.71 -5.13
CA PHE A 44 -6.97 13.29 -5.19
C PHE A 44 -8.49 13.09 -5.29
N SER A 45 -9.27 13.87 -4.54
CA SER A 45 -10.73 13.86 -4.60
C SER A 45 -11.30 14.50 -5.86
N SER A 46 -10.59 15.44 -6.48
CA SER A 46 -11.02 16.08 -7.74
C SER A 46 -10.82 15.18 -8.98
N VAL A 47 -10.16 14.03 -8.80
CA VAL A 47 -9.92 13.04 -9.87
C VAL A 47 -10.63 11.73 -9.53
N PRO A 48 -11.97 11.65 -9.62
CA PRO A 48 -12.73 10.45 -9.28
C PRO A 48 -12.50 9.29 -10.24
N SER A 49 -12.02 9.57 -11.47
CA SER A 49 -11.76 8.51 -12.46
C SER A 49 -10.51 8.83 -13.28
N MET A 50 -9.78 7.80 -13.63
CA MET A 50 -8.63 7.89 -14.51
C MET A 50 -8.39 6.57 -15.25
N MET A 51 -7.71 6.66 -16.38
CA MET A 51 -7.19 5.53 -17.14
C MET A 51 -5.83 5.87 -17.72
N GLY A 52 -5.03 4.87 -18.02
CA GLY A 52 -3.70 5.06 -18.57
C GLY A 52 -2.96 3.74 -18.69
N GLU A 53 -1.65 3.85 -18.67
CA GLU A 53 -0.73 2.73 -18.71
C GLU A 53 0.05 2.61 -17.41
N PHE A 54 0.51 1.43 -17.09
CA PHE A 54 1.32 1.18 -15.90
C PHE A 54 2.48 0.24 -16.19
N ILE A 55 3.52 0.38 -15.38
CA ILE A 55 4.61 -0.58 -15.20
C ILE A 55 4.62 -0.98 -13.75
N GLN A 56 4.71 -2.27 -13.49
CA GLN A 56 4.82 -2.86 -12.16
C GLN A 56 6.16 -3.56 -12.03
N PHE A 57 6.82 -3.30 -10.90
CA PHE A 57 8.00 -4.01 -10.44
C PHE A 57 7.60 -4.86 -9.24
N GLY A 58 7.77 -6.15 -9.34
CA GLY A 58 7.47 -7.09 -8.27
C GLY A 58 8.63 -7.25 -7.29
N PRO A 59 8.43 -8.02 -6.21
CA PRO A 59 9.38 -8.13 -5.11
C PRO A 59 10.71 -8.82 -5.48
N ASN A 60 10.75 -9.56 -6.59
CA ASN A 60 11.97 -10.21 -7.06
C ASN A 60 12.59 -9.49 -8.28
N GLY A 61 12.16 -8.25 -8.55
CA GLY A 61 12.62 -7.43 -9.67
C GLY A 61 11.95 -7.74 -11.01
N GLU A 62 10.94 -8.62 -11.03
CA GLU A 62 10.16 -8.88 -12.23
C GLU A 62 9.40 -7.63 -12.67
N GLN A 63 9.44 -7.35 -13.97
CA GLN A 63 8.75 -6.22 -14.57
C GLN A 63 7.58 -6.70 -15.42
N THR A 64 6.42 -6.12 -15.17
CA THR A 64 5.19 -6.33 -15.97
C THR A 64 4.53 -4.98 -16.22
N GLY A 65 3.54 -4.94 -17.10
CA GLY A 65 2.83 -3.69 -17.37
C GLY A 65 1.53 -3.92 -18.09
N GLY A 66 0.84 -2.84 -18.41
CA GLY A 66 -0.43 -2.91 -19.10
C GLY A 66 -1.24 -1.62 -19.02
N LYS A 67 -2.57 -1.77 -19.13
CA LYS A 67 -3.51 -0.67 -19.02
C LYS A 67 -4.23 -0.72 -17.68
N PHE A 68 -4.50 0.44 -17.10
CA PHE A 68 -5.31 0.54 -15.90
C PHE A 68 -6.52 1.44 -16.10
N PHE A 69 -7.57 1.16 -15.33
CA PHE A 69 -8.79 1.93 -15.22
C PHE A 69 -9.12 2.04 -13.74
N LEU A 70 -9.33 3.24 -13.25
CA LEU A 70 -9.63 3.52 -11.85
C LEU A 70 -10.86 4.41 -11.76
N LYS A 71 -11.79 4.06 -10.88
CA LYS A 71 -12.98 4.86 -10.55
C LYS A 71 -13.24 4.77 -9.05
N ARG A 72 -13.05 5.90 -8.35
CA ARG A 72 -13.32 5.99 -6.91
C ARG A 72 -14.82 6.08 -6.62
N PRO A 73 -15.26 5.56 -5.49
CA PRO A 73 -14.50 4.73 -4.56
C PRO A 73 -14.36 3.27 -5.01
N GLY A 74 -13.27 2.67 -4.63
CA GLY A 74 -13.11 1.22 -4.55
C GLY A 74 -12.93 0.45 -5.85
N LYS A 75 -12.98 1.09 -7.02
CA LYS A 75 -12.97 0.39 -8.31
C LYS A 75 -11.66 0.57 -9.05
N ILE A 76 -11.06 -0.54 -9.43
CA ILE A 76 -9.86 -0.56 -10.28
C ILE A 76 -9.86 -1.79 -11.17
N ARG A 77 -9.20 -1.66 -12.32
CA ARG A 77 -8.89 -2.75 -13.22
C ARG A 77 -7.48 -2.57 -13.74
N PHE A 78 -6.69 -3.63 -13.67
CA PHE A 78 -5.39 -3.75 -14.31
C PHE A 78 -5.45 -4.85 -15.35
N ASP A 79 -5.29 -4.49 -16.61
CA ASP A 79 -5.14 -5.41 -17.74
C ASP A 79 -3.67 -5.56 -18.07
N TYR A 80 -3.05 -6.63 -17.59
CA TYR A 80 -1.64 -6.90 -17.89
C TYR A 80 -1.50 -7.35 -19.34
N THR A 81 -0.45 -6.85 -19.99
CA THR A 81 -0.08 -7.26 -21.35
C THR A 81 0.71 -8.58 -21.33
N LYS A 82 0.69 -9.30 -22.44
CA LYS A 82 1.50 -10.51 -22.62
C LYS A 82 2.99 -10.21 -22.35
N PRO A 83 3.74 -11.17 -21.76
CA PRO A 83 3.37 -12.56 -21.48
C PRO A 83 2.56 -12.76 -20.19
N SER A 84 2.28 -11.72 -19.39
CA SER A 84 1.53 -11.86 -18.14
C SER A 84 0.08 -12.28 -18.38
N PRO A 85 -0.39 -13.38 -17.78
CA PRO A 85 -1.77 -13.82 -17.92
C PRO A 85 -2.73 -13.14 -16.95
N ILE A 86 -2.25 -12.17 -16.16
CA ILE A 86 -3.00 -11.61 -15.03
C ILE A 86 -4.00 -10.55 -15.45
N LEU A 87 -5.13 -10.54 -14.75
CA LEU A 87 -6.12 -9.47 -14.73
C LEU A 87 -6.53 -9.24 -13.28
N VAL A 88 -6.42 -8.00 -12.82
CA VAL A 88 -6.90 -7.62 -11.49
C VAL A 88 -8.13 -6.73 -11.65
N LYS A 89 -9.17 -6.98 -10.86
CA LYS A 89 -10.36 -6.13 -10.78
C LYS A 89 -10.75 -5.89 -9.34
N ALA A 90 -11.24 -4.69 -9.04
CA ALA A 90 -12.00 -4.43 -7.81
C ALA A 90 -13.32 -3.75 -8.17
N ASP A 91 -14.42 -4.19 -7.55
CA ASP A 91 -15.78 -3.73 -7.82
C ASP A 91 -16.30 -2.71 -6.78
N GLY A 92 -15.50 -2.41 -5.77
CA GLY A 92 -15.83 -1.57 -4.62
C GLY A 92 -15.89 -2.34 -3.30
N LYS A 93 -16.04 -3.66 -3.34
CA LYS A 93 -16.12 -4.54 -2.16
C LYS A 93 -15.08 -5.66 -2.21
N THR A 94 -14.89 -6.23 -3.37
CA THR A 94 -14.05 -7.41 -3.61
C THR A 94 -12.96 -7.08 -4.62
N VAL A 95 -11.75 -7.59 -4.39
CA VAL A 95 -10.65 -7.66 -5.35
C VAL A 95 -10.60 -9.07 -5.90
N GLY A 96 -10.69 -9.22 -7.21
CA GLY A 96 -10.50 -10.48 -7.92
C GLY A 96 -9.22 -10.46 -8.75
N ILE A 97 -8.41 -11.49 -8.62
CA ILE A 97 -7.22 -11.73 -9.42
C ILE A 97 -7.48 -12.92 -10.32
N HIS A 98 -7.44 -12.71 -11.62
CA HIS A 98 -7.66 -13.76 -12.61
C HIS A 98 -6.36 -14.15 -13.27
N ASN A 99 -6.02 -15.41 -13.22
CA ASN A 99 -4.99 -16.02 -14.07
C ASN A 99 -5.66 -16.60 -15.32
N ARG A 100 -5.52 -15.91 -16.46
CA ARG A 100 -6.15 -16.30 -17.73
C ARG A 100 -5.59 -17.62 -18.29
N LYS A 101 -4.33 -17.96 -17.99
CA LYS A 101 -3.68 -19.20 -18.42
C LYS A 101 -4.23 -20.41 -17.66
N LEU A 102 -4.36 -20.26 -16.35
CA LEU A 102 -4.88 -21.31 -15.45
C LEU A 102 -6.42 -21.29 -15.37
N LYS A 103 -7.06 -20.23 -15.87
CA LYS A 103 -8.52 -20.00 -15.77
C LYS A 103 -9.01 -19.94 -14.32
N THR A 104 -8.15 -19.53 -13.36
CA THR A 104 -8.47 -19.44 -11.94
C THR A 104 -8.74 -18.01 -11.50
N TRP A 105 -9.52 -17.87 -10.43
CA TRP A 105 -9.80 -16.61 -9.75
C TRP A 105 -9.48 -16.73 -8.27
N ASP A 106 -8.77 -15.73 -7.72
CA ASP A 106 -8.59 -15.54 -6.30
C ASP A 106 -9.34 -14.29 -5.87
N PHE A 107 -10.06 -14.33 -4.74
CA PHE A 107 -10.88 -13.22 -4.26
C PHE A 107 -10.50 -12.80 -2.85
N PHE A 108 -10.42 -11.48 -2.65
CA PHE A 108 -10.08 -10.86 -1.38
C PHE A 108 -11.06 -9.72 -1.08
N PRO A 109 -11.53 -9.55 0.17
CA PRO A 109 -12.26 -8.35 0.56
C PRO A 109 -11.38 -7.11 0.36
N LEU A 110 -11.83 -6.12 -0.39
CA LEU A 110 -11.08 -4.87 -0.64
C LEU A 110 -10.69 -4.20 0.68
N SER A 111 -11.58 -4.23 1.68
CA SER A 111 -11.34 -3.66 3.00
C SER A 111 -10.12 -4.25 3.73
N LYS A 112 -9.70 -5.44 3.35
CA LYS A 112 -8.55 -6.15 3.92
C LYS A 112 -7.28 -6.03 3.07
N THR A 113 -7.31 -5.25 2.00
CA THR A 113 -6.15 -5.03 1.13
C THR A 113 -5.62 -3.61 1.26
N PRO A 114 -4.32 -3.36 1.01
CA PRO A 114 -3.76 -1.99 0.98
C PRO A 114 -4.39 -1.12 -0.11
N LEU A 115 -4.92 -1.72 -1.18
CA LEU A 115 -5.61 -1.01 -2.26
C LEU A 115 -6.77 -0.16 -1.77
N ARG A 116 -7.40 -0.51 -0.64
CA ARG A 116 -8.44 0.31 -0.01
C ARG A 116 -8.01 1.77 0.17
N LEU A 117 -6.76 2.01 0.55
CA LEU A 117 -6.22 3.36 0.78
C LEU A 117 -6.01 4.12 -0.53
N LEU A 118 -5.55 3.44 -1.59
CA LEU A 118 -5.40 4.00 -2.94
C LEU A 118 -6.77 4.33 -3.57
N LEU A 119 -7.78 3.53 -3.28
CA LEU A 119 -9.10 3.61 -3.89
C LEU A 119 -10.14 4.36 -3.04
N ALA A 120 -9.72 4.99 -1.94
CA ALA A 120 -10.57 5.85 -1.14
C ALA A 120 -11.00 7.10 -1.92
N ASP A 121 -12.13 7.69 -1.55
CA ASP A 121 -12.60 8.97 -2.14
C ASP A 121 -11.63 10.12 -1.86
N ARG A 122 -11.02 10.09 -0.69
CA ARG A 122 -10.09 11.11 -0.20
C ARG A 122 -9.04 10.51 0.73
N ILE A 123 -7.93 11.20 0.88
CA ILE A 123 -6.93 10.94 1.92
C ILE A 123 -7.30 11.82 3.11
N ASP A 124 -7.74 11.23 4.21
CA ASP A 124 -8.09 12.00 5.39
C ASP A 124 -6.82 12.44 6.12
N VAL A 125 -6.65 13.76 6.27
CA VAL A 125 -5.50 14.37 6.98
C VAL A 125 -5.42 13.93 8.45
N LYS A 126 -6.55 13.59 9.06
CA LYS A 126 -6.66 13.12 10.45
C LYS A 126 -6.52 11.61 10.57
N ASP A 127 -6.38 10.90 9.46
CA ASP A 127 -6.30 9.45 9.45
C ASP A 127 -5.00 8.99 10.14
N LYS A 128 -5.15 8.20 11.19
CA LYS A 128 -4.04 7.58 11.93
C LYS A 128 -3.20 6.63 11.06
N SER A 129 -3.69 6.27 9.88
CA SER A 129 -2.93 5.48 8.91
C SER A 129 -1.75 6.24 8.32
N ILE A 130 -1.78 7.59 8.26
CA ILE A 130 -0.64 8.38 7.77
C ILE A 130 0.51 8.28 8.76
N LYS A 131 1.62 7.74 8.32
CA LYS A 131 2.83 7.53 9.13
C LYS A 131 3.89 8.58 8.89
N SER A 132 4.07 9.01 7.64
CA SER A 132 5.03 10.07 7.30
C SER A 132 4.64 10.78 6.02
N VAL A 133 5.17 12.01 5.90
CA VAL A 133 5.12 12.84 4.70
C VAL A 133 6.53 13.35 4.44
N LYS A 134 7.10 13.01 3.28
CA LYS A 134 8.41 13.51 2.84
C LYS A 134 8.21 14.39 1.62
N ARG A 135 8.86 15.55 1.61
CA ARG A 135 8.82 16.49 0.49
C ARG A 135 10.23 16.69 -0.02
N GLU A 136 10.39 16.38 -1.29
CA GLU A 136 11.62 16.54 -2.05
C GLU A 136 11.35 17.52 -3.21
N ALA A 137 12.39 17.91 -3.93
CA ALA A 137 12.26 18.89 -5.01
C ALA A 137 11.36 18.38 -6.16
N ASP A 138 11.42 17.09 -6.43
CA ASP A 138 10.78 16.39 -7.56
C ASP A 138 9.65 15.43 -7.12
N LEU A 139 9.51 15.19 -5.81
CA LEU A 139 8.57 14.19 -5.30
C LEU A 139 8.02 14.56 -3.92
N THR A 140 6.73 14.31 -3.73
CA THR A 140 6.09 14.30 -2.41
C THR A 140 5.60 12.89 -2.09
N THR A 141 6.14 12.31 -1.04
CA THR A 141 5.83 10.94 -0.60
C THR A 141 4.94 10.95 0.63
N VAL A 142 3.86 10.18 0.61
CA VAL A 142 2.96 9.97 1.74
C VAL A 142 2.94 8.47 2.05
N VAL A 143 3.34 8.09 3.26
CA VAL A 143 3.31 6.71 3.72
C VAL A 143 2.08 6.48 4.58
N LEU A 144 1.26 5.53 4.18
CA LEU A 144 0.08 5.07 4.90
C LEU A 144 0.33 3.62 5.35
N ALA A 145 0.05 3.32 6.61
CA ALA A 145 0.13 1.95 7.12
C ALA A 145 -1.13 1.60 7.88
N ASN A 146 -1.59 0.37 7.69
CA ASN A 146 -2.76 -0.14 8.38
C ASN A 146 -2.53 -1.59 8.78
N LYS A 147 -3.08 -1.98 9.94
CA LYS A 147 -3.22 -3.41 10.28
C LYS A 147 -4.37 -3.96 9.47
N THR A 148 -4.09 -4.98 8.67
CA THR A 148 -5.10 -5.73 7.93
C THR A 148 -5.16 -7.16 8.46
N ALA A 149 -6.15 -7.93 8.03
CA ALA A 149 -6.20 -9.37 8.36
C ALA A 149 -5.05 -10.18 7.74
N PHE A 150 -4.31 -9.58 6.79
CA PHE A 150 -3.13 -10.15 6.14
C PHE A 150 -1.82 -9.53 6.69
N GLY A 151 -1.83 -9.07 7.96
CA GLY A 151 -0.66 -8.51 8.61
C GLY A 151 -0.53 -6.98 8.50
N ASN A 152 0.67 -6.48 8.84
CA ASN A 152 1.00 -5.05 8.79
C ASN A 152 1.46 -4.71 7.37
N SER A 153 0.56 -4.17 6.57
CA SER A 153 0.93 -3.68 5.24
C SER A 153 0.99 -2.15 5.21
N LYS A 154 1.88 -1.62 4.38
CA LYS A 154 1.95 -0.19 4.12
C LYS A 154 1.78 0.10 2.63
N ILE A 155 1.27 1.28 2.33
CA ILE A 155 1.27 1.82 0.99
C ILE A 155 2.00 3.16 1.01
N THR A 156 2.95 3.32 0.11
CA THR A 156 3.70 4.54 -0.12
C THR A 156 3.17 5.17 -1.39
N LEU A 157 2.57 6.35 -1.28
CA LEU A 157 2.03 7.10 -2.42
C LEU A 157 3.01 8.22 -2.79
N MET A 158 3.35 8.33 -4.05
CA MET A 158 4.30 9.30 -4.57
C MET A 158 3.60 10.23 -5.55
N PHE A 159 3.68 11.53 -5.25
CA PHE A 159 2.98 12.59 -5.97
C PHE A 159 3.95 13.58 -6.56
N ASP A 160 3.60 14.15 -7.70
CA ASP A 160 4.25 15.34 -8.22
C ASP A 160 4.10 16.50 -7.20
N PRO A 161 5.18 17.22 -6.85
CA PRO A 161 5.13 18.23 -5.79
C PRO A 161 4.39 19.51 -6.19
N LYS A 162 4.21 19.77 -7.50
CA LYS A 162 3.54 20.96 -8.03
C LYS A 162 2.08 20.68 -8.39
N SER A 163 1.83 19.63 -9.17
CA SER A 163 0.49 19.27 -9.62
C SER A 163 -0.29 18.40 -8.63
N PHE A 164 0.38 17.77 -7.68
CA PHE A 164 -0.17 16.76 -6.74
C PHE A 164 -0.74 15.52 -7.44
N GLU A 165 -0.34 15.27 -8.68
CA GLU A 165 -0.72 14.08 -9.42
C GLU A 165 -0.01 12.85 -8.86
N LEU A 166 -0.76 11.76 -8.72
CA LEU A 166 -0.17 10.47 -8.36
C LEU A 166 0.72 9.98 -9.52
N ARG A 167 1.97 9.67 -9.21
CA ARG A 167 2.98 9.15 -10.16
C ARG A 167 3.23 7.67 -9.97
N GLN A 168 3.29 7.26 -8.71
CA GLN A 168 3.67 5.92 -8.32
C GLN A 168 3.06 5.57 -6.97
N TRP A 169 2.89 4.28 -6.72
CA TRP A 169 2.73 3.76 -5.37
C TRP A 169 3.52 2.47 -5.20
N THR A 170 3.88 2.18 -3.95
CA THR A 170 4.51 0.93 -3.55
C THR A 170 3.68 0.31 -2.43
N ILE A 171 3.36 -0.95 -2.57
CA ILE A 171 2.75 -1.77 -1.52
C ILE A 171 3.87 -2.61 -0.92
N THR A 172 4.09 -2.47 0.39
CA THR A 172 4.97 -3.35 1.16
C THR A 172 4.08 -4.32 1.93
N ASP A 173 4.28 -5.61 1.73
CA ASP A 173 3.56 -6.66 2.45
C ASP A 173 4.09 -6.85 3.88
N ASP A 174 3.53 -7.82 4.62
CA ASP A 174 3.92 -8.13 6.00
C ASP A 174 5.31 -8.78 6.11
N GLN A 175 5.85 -9.31 5.00
CA GLN A 175 7.21 -9.84 4.90
C GLN A 175 8.24 -8.77 4.50
N GLY A 176 7.79 -7.50 4.32
CA GLY A 176 8.64 -6.40 3.89
C GLY A 176 8.93 -6.40 2.38
N LYS A 177 8.23 -7.20 1.58
CA LYS A 177 8.41 -7.27 0.13
C LYS A 177 7.64 -6.17 -0.57
N ASP A 178 8.31 -5.47 -1.48
CA ASP A 178 7.75 -4.35 -2.20
C ASP A 178 7.21 -4.73 -3.57
N THR A 179 6.02 -4.22 -3.88
CA THR A 179 5.47 -4.19 -5.24
C THR A 179 5.20 -2.75 -5.60
N SER A 180 5.90 -2.23 -6.60
CA SER A 180 5.79 -0.83 -7.05
C SER A 180 5.06 -0.74 -8.37
N VAL A 181 4.18 0.26 -8.50
CA VAL A 181 3.43 0.53 -9.73
C VAL A 181 3.62 2.00 -10.10
N MET A 182 4.21 2.23 -11.26
CA MET A 182 4.29 3.55 -11.92
C MET A 182 3.17 3.68 -12.94
N ILE A 183 2.56 4.87 -13.03
CA ILE A 183 1.52 5.16 -14.00
C ILE A 183 1.94 6.31 -14.92
N PHE A 184 1.54 6.20 -16.18
CA PHE A 184 1.85 7.19 -17.21
C PHE A 184 0.76 7.22 -18.29
N ASN A 185 0.82 8.18 -19.20
CA ASN A 185 -0.21 8.43 -20.21
C ASN A 185 -1.61 8.56 -19.61
N VAL A 186 -1.70 9.22 -18.45
CA VAL A 186 -2.91 9.27 -17.61
C VAL A 186 -3.93 10.26 -18.19
N LYS A 187 -5.13 9.76 -18.49
CA LYS A 187 -6.33 10.56 -18.78
C LYS A 187 -7.22 10.58 -17.55
N ARG A 188 -7.60 11.78 -17.08
CA ARG A 188 -8.37 12.00 -15.86
C ARG A 188 -9.81 12.38 -16.19
N ASN A 189 -10.69 12.21 -15.19
CA ASN A 189 -12.12 12.56 -15.27
C ASN A 189 -12.82 11.96 -16.49
N VAL A 190 -12.46 10.70 -16.77
CA VAL A 190 -12.98 9.95 -17.92
C VAL A 190 -14.26 9.20 -17.56
N SER A 191 -15.19 9.10 -18.51
CA SER A 191 -16.37 8.25 -18.35
C SER A 191 -15.97 6.79 -18.48
N LEU A 192 -16.15 6.01 -17.41
CA LEU A 192 -15.80 4.59 -17.35
C LEU A 192 -17.05 3.75 -17.09
N SER A 193 -17.31 2.80 -18.00
CA SER A 193 -18.41 1.85 -17.84
C SER A 193 -18.24 0.99 -16.58
N GLN A 194 -19.34 0.77 -15.86
CA GLN A 194 -19.37 -0.09 -14.69
C GLN A 194 -18.96 -1.54 -15.01
N LYS A 195 -19.21 -2.01 -16.24
CA LYS A 195 -18.85 -3.35 -16.72
C LYS A 195 -17.33 -3.63 -16.67
N LEU A 196 -16.48 -2.57 -16.72
CA LEU A 196 -15.03 -2.73 -16.59
C LEU A 196 -14.62 -3.34 -15.26
N PHE A 197 -15.37 -3.05 -14.20
CA PHE A 197 -15.05 -3.37 -12.82
C PHE A 197 -15.85 -4.55 -12.26
N SER A 198 -16.95 -4.92 -12.91
CA SER A 198 -17.86 -5.95 -12.39
C SER A 198 -17.19 -7.32 -12.28
N LEU A 199 -17.42 -7.98 -11.16
CA LEU A 199 -17.13 -9.39 -10.90
C LEU A 199 -18.46 -10.14 -10.96
N ARG A 200 -18.52 -11.24 -11.73
CA ARG A 200 -19.73 -12.06 -11.80
C ARG A 200 -19.80 -13.00 -10.60
N GLN A 201 -20.99 -13.21 -10.04
CA GLN A 201 -21.21 -14.11 -8.92
C GLN A 201 -20.71 -15.54 -9.20
N SER A 202 -20.88 -16.02 -10.44
CA SER A 202 -20.35 -17.32 -10.87
C SER A 202 -18.82 -17.41 -10.78
N GLN A 203 -18.10 -16.30 -10.98
CA GLN A 203 -16.64 -16.26 -10.84
C GLN A 203 -16.24 -16.31 -9.36
N ILE A 204 -16.98 -15.61 -8.48
CA ILE A 204 -16.72 -15.60 -7.04
C ILE A 204 -16.93 -16.99 -6.44
N ASN A 205 -17.99 -17.68 -6.85
CA ASN A 205 -18.29 -19.04 -6.36
C ASN A 205 -17.23 -20.06 -6.78
N GLN A 206 -16.63 -19.92 -7.99
CA GLN A 206 -15.53 -20.79 -8.45
C GLN A 206 -14.24 -20.59 -7.63
N GLY A 207 -13.94 -19.34 -7.21
CA GLY A 207 -12.76 -19.06 -6.39
C GLY A 207 -12.86 -19.57 -4.96
N GLN A 208 -14.04 -19.59 -4.36
CA GLN A 208 -14.26 -20.10 -3.00
C GLN A 208 -14.17 -21.62 -2.91
N GLY A 209 -14.41 -22.35 -3.98
CA GLY A 209 -14.27 -23.81 -4.04
C GLY A 209 -12.82 -24.31 -4.03
N ASN A 210 -11.84 -23.46 -4.25
CA ASN A 210 -10.43 -23.83 -4.42
C ASN A 210 -9.56 -23.57 -3.16
N THR A 211 -10.12 -22.93 -2.13
CA THR A 211 -9.40 -22.62 -0.86
C THR A 211 -9.57 -23.71 0.21
N GLY A 212 -10.18 -24.83 -0.13
CA GLY A 212 -10.50 -25.94 0.80
C GLY A 212 -9.81 -27.28 0.46
N ARG A 213 -8.58 -27.26 -0.09
CA ARG A 213 -7.75 -28.46 -0.22
C ARG A 213 -6.30 -28.17 0.12
#